data_e0264f547904b0c910d82a3557bf2d62
#
_entry.id   e0264f547904b0c910d82a3557bf2d62
#
_cell.length_a   1.000
_cell.length_b   1.000
_cell.length_c   1.000
_cell.angle_alpha   90.00
_cell.angle_beta   90.00
_cell.angle_gamma   90.00
#
_symmetry.space_group_name_H-M   'P 1'
#
loop_
_entity.id
_entity.type
_entity.pdbx_description
1 polymer ?
#
loop_
_entity_poly.entity_id
_entity_poly.type
_entity_poly.pdbx_seq_one_letter_code
_entity_poly.pdbx_strand_id
1 'polypeptide(L)'
;MSILTNLDMAPRDPILGLTEAFVADDRAGKVNLGVGVYLGEDGRIPLLRCVRTAEARLAEHPAPRGYLPIDGMPAYTKAVRELVFGADAEPVTSERVVTVQGLGGTGALRIGAEFLRRTAARPDRALSVRPCASLSSTST
;
A
#
# COMPACT_ATOMS: atom_id res chain seq x y z
N MET A 1 19.06 27.95 24.61
CA MET A 1 19.30 27.70 23.16
C MET A 1 18.47 26.49 22.77
N SER A 2 17.72 26.57 21.68
CA SER A 2 16.96 25.42 21.17
C SER A 2 17.91 24.42 20.54
N ILE A 3 17.71 23.12 20.80
CA ILE A 3 18.47 22.03 20.14
C ILE A 3 18.22 21.98 18.61
N LEU A 4 17.20 22.70 18.14
CA LEU A 4 16.81 22.75 16.73
C LEU A 4 17.46 23.91 15.95
N THR A 5 18.28 24.74 16.59
CA THR A 5 18.87 25.93 15.95
C THR A 5 19.83 25.60 14.81
N ASN A 6 20.39 24.40 14.80
CA ASN A 6 21.38 23.94 13.82
C ASN A 6 20.79 22.95 12.80
N LEU A 7 19.46 22.82 12.70
CA LEU A 7 18.82 21.99 11.69
C LEU A 7 18.48 22.83 10.47
N ASP A 8 19.07 22.50 9.34
CA ASP A 8 18.71 23.08 8.07
C ASP A 8 17.29 22.62 7.65
N MET A 9 16.54 23.53 7.04
CA MET A 9 15.24 23.20 6.49
C MET A 9 15.41 22.18 5.36
N ALA A 10 14.74 21.04 5.48
CA ALA A 10 14.71 20.05 4.41
C ALA A 10 14.09 20.65 3.13
N PRO A 11 14.55 20.23 1.94
CA PRO A 11 13.91 20.63 0.68
C PRO A 11 12.45 20.16 0.65
N ARG A 12 11.62 20.86 -0.13
CA ARG A 12 10.23 20.44 -0.33
C ARG A 12 10.19 19.02 -0.92
N ASP A 13 9.20 18.25 -0.49
CA ASP A 13 8.96 16.92 -1.07
C ASP A 13 8.74 17.02 -2.58
N PRO A 14 9.50 16.31 -3.42
CA PRO A 14 9.41 16.44 -4.88
C PRO A 14 8.10 15.92 -5.46
N ILE A 15 7.38 15.05 -4.75
CA ILE A 15 6.11 14.45 -5.20
C ILE A 15 4.94 15.27 -4.68
N LEU A 16 4.84 15.47 -3.36
CA LEU A 16 3.74 16.22 -2.74
C LEU A 16 3.83 17.70 -3.06
N GLY A 17 5.02 18.27 -3.21
CA GLY A 17 5.22 19.65 -3.65
C GLY A 17 4.68 19.95 -5.04
N LEU A 18 4.61 18.96 -5.95
CA LEU A 18 3.92 19.10 -7.23
C LEU A 18 2.42 19.32 -7.07
N THR A 19 1.78 18.66 -6.12
CA THR A 19 0.35 18.85 -5.82
C THR A 19 0.10 20.24 -5.26
N GLU A 20 0.97 20.74 -4.37
CA GLU A 20 0.89 22.10 -3.85
C GLU A 20 1.03 23.13 -4.97
N ALA A 21 2.02 22.95 -5.87
CA ALA A 21 2.23 23.82 -7.01
C ALA A 21 1.04 23.80 -7.98
N PHE A 22 0.46 22.61 -8.23
CA PHE A 22 -0.75 22.46 -9.04
C PHE A 22 -1.94 23.21 -8.45
N VAL A 23 -2.15 23.13 -7.14
CA VAL A 23 -3.26 23.85 -6.48
C VAL A 23 -3.05 25.36 -6.55
N ALA A 24 -1.83 25.84 -6.39
CA ALA A 24 -1.47 27.26 -6.45
C ALA A 24 -1.47 27.86 -7.85
N ASP A 25 -1.54 27.05 -8.90
CA ASP A 25 -1.57 27.51 -10.29
C ASP A 25 -3.00 27.88 -10.69
N ASP A 26 -3.24 29.12 -11.12
CA ASP A 26 -4.57 29.65 -11.49
C ASP A 26 -4.92 29.40 -12.99
N ARG A 27 -4.05 28.76 -13.77
CA ARG A 27 -4.29 28.53 -15.21
C ARG A 27 -5.47 27.59 -15.42
N ALA A 28 -6.41 27.97 -16.30
CA ALA A 28 -7.47 27.09 -16.77
C ALA A 28 -6.90 25.95 -17.62
N GLY A 29 -7.48 24.75 -17.53
CA GLY A 29 -7.06 23.61 -18.34
C GLY A 29 -5.81 22.88 -17.86
N LYS A 30 -5.34 23.16 -16.64
CA LYS A 30 -4.26 22.41 -16.02
C LYS A 30 -4.70 20.98 -15.67
N VAL A 31 -3.78 20.03 -15.77
CA VAL A 31 -4.01 18.62 -15.42
C VAL A 31 -2.93 18.17 -14.43
N ASN A 32 -3.34 17.56 -13.33
CA ASN A 32 -2.40 16.99 -12.37
C ASN A 32 -1.97 15.58 -12.81
N LEU A 33 -0.71 15.42 -13.15
CA LEU A 33 -0.09 14.14 -13.51
C LEU A 33 0.89 13.65 -12.42
N GLY A 34 0.87 14.24 -11.22
CA GLY A 34 1.84 13.94 -10.16
C GLY A 34 1.64 12.56 -9.56
N VAL A 35 0.51 12.30 -8.95
CA VAL A 35 0.21 11.03 -8.28
C VAL A 35 -0.97 10.35 -8.97
N GLY A 36 -0.80 9.07 -9.35
CA GLY A 36 -1.86 8.27 -9.92
C GLY A 36 -2.90 7.90 -8.86
N VAL A 37 -4.08 8.53 -8.92
CA VAL A 37 -5.22 8.27 -8.05
C VAL A 37 -6.46 8.06 -8.92
N TYR A 38 -7.27 7.07 -8.58
CA TYR A 38 -8.56 6.90 -9.26
C TYR A 38 -9.50 8.05 -8.89
N LEU A 39 -9.98 8.76 -9.91
CA LEU A 39 -10.95 9.84 -9.78
C LEU A 39 -12.26 9.42 -10.45
N GLY A 40 -13.39 9.77 -9.82
CA GLY A 40 -14.70 9.66 -10.43
C GLY A 40 -14.91 10.71 -11.53
N GLU A 41 -16.07 10.67 -12.19
CA GLU A 41 -16.44 11.65 -13.23
C GLU A 41 -16.53 13.08 -12.68
N ASP A 42 -16.75 13.22 -11.38
CA ASP A 42 -16.78 14.49 -10.65
C ASP A 42 -15.38 15.01 -10.28
N GLY A 43 -14.31 14.31 -10.67
CA GLY A 43 -12.92 14.65 -10.36
C GLY A 43 -12.52 14.42 -8.90
N ARG A 44 -13.32 13.66 -8.13
CA ARG A 44 -13.06 13.34 -6.73
C ARG A 44 -12.72 11.87 -6.55
N ILE A 45 -12.01 11.56 -5.46
CA ILE A 45 -11.76 10.17 -5.05
C ILE A 45 -13.08 9.59 -4.54
N PRO A 46 -13.64 8.52 -5.17
CA PRO A 46 -14.88 7.95 -4.71
C PRO A 46 -14.67 7.06 -3.49
N LEU A 47 -15.57 7.16 -2.52
CA LEU A 47 -15.65 6.19 -1.44
C LEU A 47 -16.34 4.92 -1.94
N LEU A 48 -15.58 3.83 -2.09
CA LEU A 48 -16.09 2.56 -2.56
C LEU A 48 -17.12 1.97 -1.60
N ARG A 49 -18.22 1.43 -2.12
CA ARG A 49 -19.28 0.83 -1.30
C ARG A 49 -18.79 -0.30 -0.41
N CYS A 50 -17.89 -1.14 -0.92
CA CYS A 50 -17.30 -2.25 -0.14
C CYS A 50 -16.49 -1.74 1.03
N VAL A 51 -15.72 -0.66 0.87
CA VAL A 51 -14.94 -0.02 1.94
C VAL A 51 -15.88 0.53 3.01
N ARG A 52 -16.87 1.33 2.61
CA ARG A 52 -17.86 1.87 3.55
C ARG A 52 -18.60 0.79 4.33
N THR A 53 -18.96 -0.30 3.67
CA THR A 53 -19.63 -1.43 4.33
C THR A 53 -18.70 -2.13 5.33
N ALA A 54 -17.43 -2.30 4.97
CA ALA A 54 -16.44 -2.92 5.87
C ALA A 54 -16.17 -2.04 7.10
N GLU A 55 -16.02 -0.73 6.90
CA GLU A 55 -15.83 0.23 8.00
C GLU A 55 -17.03 0.25 8.95
N ALA A 56 -18.26 0.27 8.42
CA ALA A 56 -19.47 0.20 9.23
C ALA A 56 -19.51 -1.09 10.10
N ARG A 57 -19.22 -2.24 9.50
CA ARG A 57 -19.14 -3.51 10.23
C ARG A 57 -18.07 -3.50 11.35
N LEU A 58 -16.90 -2.90 11.07
CA LEU A 58 -15.84 -2.78 12.06
C LEU A 58 -16.23 -1.85 13.22
N ALA A 59 -17.02 -0.80 12.92
CA ALA A 59 -17.53 0.12 13.94
C ALA A 59 -18.64 -0.51 14.79
N GLU A 60 -19.52 -1.31 14.18
CA GLU A 60 -20.60 -2.04 14.86
C GLU A 60 -20.06 -3.16 15.77
N HIS A 61 -18.93 -3.75 15.39
CA HIS A 61 -18.32 -4.88 16.09
C HIS A 61 -16.86 -4.57 16.50
N PRO A 62 -16.65 -3.63 17.43
CA PRO A 62 -15.31 -3.28 17.85
C PRO A 62 -14.63 -4.47 18.56
N ALA A 63 -13.40 -4.75 18.15
CA ALA A 63 -12.57 -5.79 18.74
C ALA A 63 -11.28 -5.21 19.33
N PRO A 64 -10.72 -5.82 20.39
CA PRO A 64 -9.43 -5.43 20.92
C PRO A 64 -8.33 -5.47 19.86
N ARG A 65 -7.42 -4.49 19.92
CA ARG A 65 -6.26 -4.41 19.02
C ARG A 65 -5.04 -4.95 19.76
N GLY A 66 -4.67 -6.19 19.47
CA GLY A 66 -3.45 -6.82 19.98
C GLY A 66 -2.32 -6.81 18.94
N TYR A 67 -1.18 -7.38 19.34
CA TYR A 67 -0.11 -7.66 18.39
C TYR A 67 -0.55 -8.72 17.38
N LEU A 68 -0.20 -8.50 16.11
CA LEU A 68 -0.41 -9.48 15.06
C LEU A 68 0.71 -10.53 15.06
N PRO A 69 0.45 -11.73 14.50
CA PRO A 69 1.52 -12.65 14.13
C PRO A 69 2.56 -11.97 13.21
N ILE A 70 3.79 -12.51 13.17
CA ILE A 70 4.91 -11.93 12.38
C ILE A 70 4.57 -11.82 10.89
N ASP A 71 3.83 -12.77 10.36
CA ASP A 71 3.36 -12.84 8.97
C ASP A 71 2.07 -12.04 8.71
N GLY A 72 1.47 -11.49 9.76
CA GLY A 72 0.24 -10.70 9.69
C GLY A 72 -1.02 -11.46 10.09
N MET A 73 -2.16 -10.87 9.79
CA MET A 73 -3.49 -11.43 10.12
C MET A 73 -3.85 -12.55 9.14
N PRO A 74 -4.10 -13.79 9.61
CA PRO A 74 -4.38 -14.93 8.71
C PRO A 74 -5.57 -14.71 7.77
N ALA A 75 -6.63 -14.07 8.25
CA ALA A 75 -7.80 -13.76 7.42
C ALA A 75 -7.46 -12.78 6.29
N TYR A 76 -6.60 -11.79 6.56
CA TYR A 76 -6.12 -10.83 5.56
C TYR A 76 -5.23 -11.50 4.51
N THR A 77 -4.22 -12.26 4.97
CA THR A 77 -3.26 -12.92 4.06
C THR A 77 -3.95 -13.94 3.15
N LYS A 78 -4.96 -14.66 3.69
CA LYS A 78 -5.80 -15.57 2.90
C LYS A 78 -6.60 -14.80 1.84
N ALA A 79 -7.37 -13.79 2.25
CA ALA A 79 -8.22 -13.03 1.33
C ALA A 79 -7.43 -12.34 0.21
N VAL A 80 -6.27 -11.79 0.54
CA VAL A 80 -5.36 -11.16 -0.44
C VAL A 80 -4.81 -12.19 -1.42
N ARG A 81 -4.39 -13.34 -0.95
CA ARG A 81 -3.90 -14.43 -1.81
C ARG A 81 -4.95 -14.90 -2.81
N GLU A 82 -6.18 -15.10 -2.33
CA GLU A 82 -7.32 -15.50 -3.16
C GLU A 82 -7.72 -14.41 -4.16
N LEU A 83 -7.68 -13.14 -3.75
CA LEU A 83 -7.98 -12.00 -4.62
C LEU A 83 -6.98 -11.85 -5.75
N VAL A 84 -5.68 -12.02 -5.45
CA VAL A 84 -4.60 -11.78 -6.42
C VAL A 84 -4.45 -12.92 -7.42
N PHE A 85 -4.58 -14.16 -6.96
CA PHE A 85 -4.29 -15.35 -7.78
C PHE A 85 -5.56 -16.09 -8.19
N GLY A 86 -6.67 -15.92 -7.49
CA GLY A 86 -7.86 -16.76 -7.57
C GLY A 86 -7.82 -17.90 -6.56
N ALA A 87 -8.97 -18.18 -5.92
CA ALA A 87 -9.07 -19.18 -4.87
C ALA A 87 -8.67 -20.61 -5.36
N ASP A 88 -9.01 -20.92 -6.61
CA ASP A 88 -8.80 -22.23 -7.22
C ASP A 88 -7.50 -22.33 -8.05
N ALA A 89 -6.69 -21.25 -8.04
CA ALA A 89 -5.44 -21.25 -8.77
C ALA A 89 -4.44 -22.28 -8.21
N GLU A 90 -3.76 -23.00 -9.09
CA GLU A 90 -2.80 -24.06 -8.71
C GLU A 90 -1.77 -23.56 -7.67
N PRO A 91 -1.16 -22.37 -7.79
CA PRO A 91 -0.20 -21.91 -6.79
C PRO A 91 -0.81 -21.70 -5.39
N VAL A 92 -2.13 -21.44 -5.32
CA VAL A 92 -2.86 -21.26 -4.06
C VAL A 92 -3.23 -22.62 -3.46
N THR A 93 -3.78 -23.52 -4.27
CA THR A 93 -4.22 -24.85 -3.83
C THR A 93 -3.06 -25.77 -3.47
N SER A 94 -1.90 -25.60 -4.12
CA SER A 94 -0.67 -26.33 -3.82
C SER A 94 0.21 -25.65 -2.74
N GLU A 95 -0.28 -24.59 -2.08
CA GLU A 95 0.42 -23.85 -1.02
C GLU A 95 1.79 -23.27 -1.44
N ARG A 96 1.99 -22.99 -2.72
CA ARG A 96 3.25 -22.39 -3.23
C ARG A 96 3.29 -20.87 -3.10
N VAL A 97 2.24 -20.23 -2.61
CA VAL A 97 2.15 -18.79 -2.37
C VAL A 97 2.23 -18.50 -0.89
N VAL A 98 3.20 -17.69 -0.51
CA VAL A 98 3.31 -17.11 0.83
C VAL A 98 2.94 -15.63 0.76
N THR A 99 2.09 -15.19 1.68
CA THR A 99 1.66 -13.80 1.79
C THR A 99 2.02 -13.28 3.17
N VAL A 100 2.69 -12.13 3.22
CA VAL A 100 3.09 -11.47 4.46
C VAL A 100 2.52 -10.06 4.49
N GLN A 101 1.89 -9.69 5.59
CA GLN A 101 1.35 -8.35 5.80
C GLN A 101 2.48 -7.39 6.18
N GLY A 102 2.63 -6.29 5.42
CA GLY A 102 3.59 -5.23 5.69
C GLY A 102 2.91 -3.94 6.16
N LEU A 103 3.71 -3.00 6.67
CA LEU A 103 3.26 -1.65 7.02
C LEU A 103 3.17 -0.79 5.76
N GLY A 104 2.01 -0.80 5.13
CA GLY A 104 1.79 -0.11 3.85
C GLY A 104 2.70 -0.61 2.72
N GLY A 105 2.68 0.09 1.59
CA GLY A 105 3.47 -0.26 0.42
C GLY A 105 4.97 -0.20 0.66
N THR A 106 5.45 0.83 1.32
CA THR A 106 6.87 1.02 1.61
C THR A 106 7.43 -0.08 2.50
N GLY A 107 6.70 -0.46 3.56
CA GLY A 107 7.09 -1.56 4.43
C GLY A 107 7.11 -2.91 3.70
N ALA A 108 6.10 -3.19 2.89
CA ALA A 108 6.03 -4.41 2.09
C ALA A 108 7.16 -4.49 1.06
N LEU A 109 7.47 -3.40 0.36
CA LEU A 109 8.60 -3.32 -0.58
C LEU A 109 9.94 -3.54 0.13
N ARG A 110 10.11 -2.98 1.33
CA ARG A 110 11.33 -3.19 2.12
C ARG A 110 11.51 -4.66 2.53
N ILE A 111 10.45 -5.30 3.00
CA ILE A 111 10.46 -6.74 3.34
C ILE A 111 10.80 -7.57 2.11
N GLY A 112 10.17 -7.29 0.96
CA GLY A 112 10.44 -7.99 -0.29
C GLY A 112 11.88 -7.82 -0.76
N ALA A 113 12.41 -6.59 -0.74
CA ALA A 113 13.79 -6.32 -1.12
C ALA A 113 14.80 -7.04 -0.21
N GLU A 114 14.55 -7.04 1.11
CA GLU A 114 15.43 -7.72 2.07
C GLU A 114 15.38 -9.25 1.92
N PHE A 115 14.19 -9.79 1.63
CA PHE A 115 14.03 -11.21 1.31
C PHE A 115 14.82 -11.59 0.06
N LEU A 116 14.68 -10.81 -1.03
CA LEU A 116 15.43 -11.05 -2.26
C LEU A 116 16.94 -10.95 -2.04
N ARG A 117 17.40 -9.96 -1.30
CA ARG A 117 18.82 -9.80 -0.98
C ARG A 117 19.39 -11.03 -0.29
N ARG A 118 18.61 -11.67 0.60
CA ARG A 118 19.06 -12.87 1.35
C ARG A 118 18.96 -14.15 0.55
N THR A 119 18.01 -14.23 -0.39
CA THR A 119 17.70 -15.47 -1.09
C THR A 119 18.20 -15.50 -2.53
N ALA A 120 18.32 -14.35 -3.20
CA ALA A 120 18.75 -14.25 -4.60
C ALA A 120 20.28 -14.33 -4.80
N ALA A 121 21.05 -14.58 -3.74
CA ALA A 121 22.47 -14.93 -3.90
C ALA A 121 22.70 -16.24 -4.68
N ARG A 122 21.64 -16.90 -5.12
CA ARG A 122 21.67 -18.06 -6.01
C ARG A 122 21.05 -17.67 -7.35
N PRO A 123 21.84 -17.57 -8.45
CA PRO A 123 21.37 -17.10 -9.75
C PRO A 123 20.38 -18.05 -10.45
N ASP A 124 20.09 -19.19 -9.89
CA ASP A 124 19.21 -20.23 -10.44
C ASP A 124 17.74 -20.15 -10.00
N ARG A 125 17.37 -19.16 -9.17
CA ARG A 125 15.99 -18.97 -8.70
C ARG A 125 15.44 -17.60 -9.11
N ALA A 126 14.68 -17.58 -10.18
CA ALA A 126 13.84 -16.43 -10.52
C ALA A 126 12.66 -16.33 -9.53
N LEU A 127 12.73 -15.41 -8.59
CA LEU A 127 11.63 -15.07 -7.68
C LEU A 127 10.83 -13.90 -8.27
N SER A 128 9.57 -14.15 -8.61
CA SER A 128 8.63 -13.08 -8.95
C SER A 128 8.00 -12.56 -7.66
N VAL A 129 8.42 -11.37 -7.20
CA VAL A 129 7.79 -10.66 -6.08
C VAL A 129 6.77 -9.68 -6.63
N ARG A 130 5.50 -9.95 -6.42
CA ARG A 130 4.45 -8.96 -6.65
C ARG A 130 4.12 -8.27 -5.31
N PRO A 131 4.40 -6.98 -5.16
CA PRO A 131 4.01 -6.26 -3.96
C PRO A 131 2.49 -6.15 -3.92
N CYS A 132 1.87 -6.78 -2.94
CA CYS A 132 0.43 -6.67 -2.67
C CYS A 132 0.05 -5.30 -2.07
N ALA A 133 1.02 -4.45 -1.88
CA ALA A 133 0.88 -3.13 -1.28
C ALA A 133 0.06 -2.14 -2.13
N SER A 134 -0.10 -2.39 -3.43
CA SER A 134 -0.90 -1.52 -4.30
C SER A 134 -2.41 -1.59 -4.02
N LEU A 135 -2.87 -2.60 -3.26
CA LEU A 135 -4.28 -2.73 -2.90
C LEU A 135 -4.63 -2.04 -1.57
N SER A 136 -3.65 -1.76 -0.73
CA SER A 136 -3.88 -1.11 0.57
C SER A 136 -3.77 0.43 0.52
N SER A 137 -3.21 0.99 -0.56
CA SER A 137 -3.06 2.44 -0.71
C SER A 137 -4.25 3.14 -1.36
N THR A 138 -5.29 2.39 -1.77
CA THR A 138 -6.49 2.97 -2.38
C THR A 138 -7.68 3.10 -1.43
N SER A 139 -7.46 2.92 -0.12
CA SER A 139 -8.50 3.09 0.89
C SER A 139 -8.13 4.20 1.86
N THR A 140 -8.20 5.41 1.40
CA THR A 140 -8.50 6.62 2.19
C THR A 140 -9.51 7.47 1.48
#